data_40bb714f862281c4828d76b684092492
#
_entry.id   40bb714f862281c4828d76b684092492
#
_cell.length_a   1.000
_cell.length_b   1.000
_cell.length_c   1.000
_cell.angle_alpha   90.00
_cell.angle_beta   90.00
_cell.angle_gamma   90.00
#
_symmetry.space_group_name_H-M   'P 1'
#
loop_
_entity.id
_entity.type
_entity.pdbx_description
1 polymer ?
#
loop_
_entity_poly.entity_id
_entity_poly.type
_entity_poly.pdbx_seq_one_letter_code
_entity_poly.pdbx_strand_id
1 'polypeptide(L)'
;MRHSTSGGAVSARAITPDELRARLADARPPLVIDVRRKPAFSASREMVTGALRRDPEQVQAWAATLPAAKSVVVYCAHGHEVSQNAAAALAKYGLDARYLEGGLEEGWKAAAGPLDRKPANASTRWVTRERPKIDRIACPWLVARFIDPDAEFLYVPAKDVLQMAKERDAEPYDIPGVHFGHQGEECSFDAFLKHYRLADPALQKLATIVRGADTARLDLAPQAPGLLAISQGLSRNFADDHEMLRHGIVMYDALYQWCRQG
;
A
#
# COMPACT_ATOMS: atom_id res chain seq x y z
N MET A 1 23.22 22.80 -40.72
CA MET A 1 23.76 22.02 -39.61
C MET A 1 22.59 21.43 -38.85
N ARG A 2 22.36 20.13 -38.95
CA ARG A 2 21.30 19.41 -38.25
C ARG A 2 21.90 18.86 -36.97
N HIS A 3 21.53 19.42 -35.83
CA HIS A 3 21.89 18.82 -34.53
C HIS A 3 21.01 17.60 -34.29
N SER A 4 21.63 16.43 -34.48
CA SER A 4 21.08 15.14 -34.08
C SER A 4 21.25 15.02 -32.57
N THR A 5 20.19 15.24 -31.79
CA THR A 5 20.16 14.89 -30.38
C THR A 5 19.93 13.38 -30.30
N SER A 6 21.01 12.63 -30.12
CA SER A 6 20.93 11.22 -29.74
C SER A 6 20.38 11.13 -28.33
N GLY A 7 19.09 10.80 -28.21
CA GLY A 7 18.49 10.41 -26.97
C GLY A 7 19.12 9.08 -26.47
N GLY A 8 20.15 9.17 -25.66
CA GLY A 8 20.76 8.01 -25.03
C GLY A 8 19.70 7.22 -24.27
N ALA A 9 19.54 5.94 -24.59
CA ALA A 9 18.68 5.04 -23.83
C ALA A 9 19.16 5.05 -22.35
N VAL A 10 18.35 5.55 -21.45
CA VAL A 10 18.64 5.50 -20.01
C VAL A 10 18.62 4.03 -19.62
N SER A 11 19.80 3.45 -19.42
CA SER A 11 19.96 2.07 -18.96
C SER A 11 19.41 1.96 -17.54
N ALA A 12 18.57 0.96 -17.31
CA ALA A 12 18.07 0.69 -15.97
C ALA A 12 19.24 0.31 -15.03
N ARG A 13 19.30 0.94 -13.86
CA ARG A 13 20.35 0.69 -12.86
C ARG A 13 19.87 -0.44 -11.93
N ALA A 14 20.75 -1.40 -11.69
CA ALA A 14 20.49 -2.48 -10.76
C ALA A 14 20.80 -2.10 -9.30
N ILE A 15 20.23 -2.85 -8.38
CA ILE A 15 20.60 -2.88 -6.96
C ILE A 15 20.61 -4.34 -6.49
N THR A 16 21.63 -4.73 -5.76
CA THR A 16 21.71 -6.07 -5.19
C THR A 16 20.78 -6.21 -3.98
N PRO A 17 20.38 -7.44 -3.59
CA PRO A 17 19.58 -7.66 -2.37
C PRO A 17 20.25 -7.12 -1.09
N ASP A 18 21.58 -7.26 -0.97
CA ASP A 18 22.30 -6.79 0.22
C ASP A 18 22.37 -5.26 0.28
N GLU A 19 22.59 -4.60 -0.86
CA GLU A 19 22.52 -3.14 -0.94
C GLU A 19 21.12 -2.62 -0.62
N LEU A 20 20.06 -3.29 -1.11
CA LEU A 20 18.69 -2.92 -0.77
C LEU A 20 18.43 -3.08 0.73
N ARG A 21 18.86 -4.20 1.32
CA ARG A 21 18.70 -4.44 2.76
C ARG A 21 19.40 -3.34 3.58
N ALA A 22 20.62 -2.98 3.23
CA ALA A 22 21.34 -1.90 3.88
C ALA A 22 20.59 -0.57 3.77
N ARG A 23 20.10 -0.22 2.57
CA ARG A 23 19.33 1.02 2.35
C ARG A 23 17.98 1.05 3.04
N LEU A 24 17.33 -0.10 3.26
CA LEU A 24 16.08 -0.16 4.01
C LEU A 24 16.26 0.16 5.50
N ALA A 25 17.47 0.01 6.03
CA ALA A 25 17.84 0.39 7.40
C ALA A 25 18.26 1.87 7.54
N ASP A 26 18.39 2.62 6.43
CA ASP A 26 18.77 4.02 6.46
C ASP A 26 17.65 4.92 7.02
N ALA A 27 18.01 6.09 7.51
CA ALA A 27 17.06 7.11 7.97
C ALA A 27 16.08 7.58 6.87
N ARG A 28 16.45 7.42 5.60
CA ARG A 28 15.61 7.71 4.42
C ARG A 28 15.60 6.51 3.47
N PRO A 29 14.87 5.46 3.79
CA PRO A 29 14.83 4.26 2.96
C PRO A 29 14.22 4.53 1.59
N PRO A 30 14.61 3.78 0.54
CA PRO A 30 13.99 3.84 -0.76
C PRO A 30 12.51 3.39 -0.67
N LEU A 31 11.71 3.89 -1.59
CA LEU A 31 10.38 3.34 -1.83
C LEU A 31 10.53 2.04 -2.62
N VAL A 32 10.04 0.93 -2.07
CA VAL A 32 10.06 -0.37 -2.76
C VAL A 32 8.71 -0.60 -3.45
N ILE A 33 8.75 -0.96 -4.74
CA ILE A 33 7.54 -1.15 -5.53
C ILE A 33 7.56 -2.53 -6.20
N ASP A 34 6.51 -3.29 -5.93
CA ASP A 34 6.22 -4.55 -6.61
C ASP A 34 5.56 -4.28 -7.96
N VAL A 35 6.28 -4.56 -9.04
CA VAL A 35 5.80 -4.39 -10.42
C VAL A 35 5.58 -5.74 -11.11
N ARG A 36 5.37 -6.82 -10.38
CA ARG A 36 5.01 -8.11 -10.99
C ARG A 36 3.72 -7.95 -11.81
N ARG A 37 3.65 -8.58 -12.97
CA ARG A 37 2.38 -8.68 -13.70
C ARG A 37 1.33 -9.39 -12.88
N LYS A 38 0.04 -9.08 -13.10
CA LYS A 38 -1.07 -9.60 -12.30
C LYS A 38 -1.03 -11.12 -12.07
N PRO A 39 -0.77 -11.98 -13.07
CA PRO A 39 -0.71 -13.43 -12.83
C PRO A 39 0.39 -13.83 -11.84
N ALA A 40 1.61 -13.28 -11.98
CA ALA A 40 2.74 -13.58 -11.11
C ALA A 40 2.51 -13.01 -9.69
N PHE A 41 1.91 -11.82 -9.59
CA PHE A 41 1.54 -11.24 -8.31
C PHE A 41 0.47 -12.08 -7.60
N SER A 42 -0.58 -12.51 -8.30
CA SER A 42 -1.68 -13.29 -7.73
C SER A 42 -1.24 -14.69 -7.29
N ALA A 43 -0.35 -15.33 -8.04
CA ALA A 43 0.17 -16.66 -7.72
C ALA A 43 1.12 -16.69 -6.50
N SER A 44 1.76 -15.58 -6.17
CA SER A 44 2.69 -15.51 -5.05
C SER A 44 1.94 -15.27 -3.73
N ARG A 45 2.44 -15.85 -2.64
CA ARG A 45 1.95 -15.62 -1.28
C ARG A 45 2.76 -14.56 -0.52
N GLU A 46 3.78 -14.00 -1.15
CA GLU A 46 4.76 -13.16 -0.48
C GLU A 46 5.09 -11.93 -1.31
N MET A 47 5.50 -10.88 -0.63
CA MET A 47 6.06 -9.66 -1.21
C MET A 47 7.15 -9.10 -0.29
N VAL A 48 8.03 -8.26 -0.82
CA VAL A 48 9.04 -7.57 0.00
C VAL A 48 8.34 -6.73 1.05
N THR A 49 8.78 -6.83 2.31
CA THR A 49 8.21 -6.07 3.43
C THR A 49 8.13 -4.57 3.12
N GLY A 50 6.97 -3.97 3.33
CA GLY A 50 6.73 -2.55 3.07
C GLY A 50 6.67 -2.14 1.60
N ALA A 51 6.67 -3.08 0.65
CA ALA A 51 6.55 -2.77 -0.77
C ALA A 51 5.13 -2.36 -1.15
N LEU A 52 5.02 -1.37 -2.05
CA LEU A 52 3.76 -0.97 -2.67
C LEU A 52 3.56 -1.74 -3.98
N ARG A 53 2.36 -2.29 -4.19
CA ARG A 53 2.01 -2.88 -5.48
C ARG A 53 1.65 -1.79 -6.49
N ARG A 54 2.23 -1.87 -7.70
CA ARG A 54 1.87 -1.00 -8.84
C ARG A 54 1.87 -1.81 -10.14
N ASP A 55 0.94 -1.48 -11.02
CA ASP A 55 0.85 -2.11 -12.33
C ASP A 55 2.04 -1.71 -13.22
N PRO A 56 2.86 -2.66 -13.70
CA PRO A 56 3.98 -2.36 -14.59
C PRO A 56 3.56 -1.77 -15.95
N GLU A 57 2.33 -2.00 -16.39
CA GLU A 57 1.82 -1.50 -17.66
C GLU A 57 1.33 -0.05 -17.55
N GLN A 58 1.17 0.47 -16.33
CA GLN A 58 0.70 1.83 -16.06
C GLN A 58 1.74 2.73 -15.38
N VAL A 59 3.03 2.47 -15.58
CA VAL A 59 4.11 3.23 -14.93
C VAL A 59 3.93 4.74 -15.10
N GLN A 60 3.54 5.20 -16.29
CA GLN A 60 3.34 6.63 -16.58
C GLN A 60 2.26 7.26 -15.69
N ALA A 61 1.17 6.54 -15.41
CA ALA A 61 0.07 7.05 -14.62
C ALA A 61 0.46 7.24 -13.14
N TRP A 62 1.16 6.26 -12.55
CA TRP A 62 1.51 6.33 -11.14
C TRP A 62 2.89 6.96 -10.85
N ALA A 63 3.80 7.04 -11.83
CA ALA A 63 5.09 7.71 -11.63
C ALA A 63 4.94 9.18 -11.20
N ALA A 64 3.99 9.89 -11.81
CA ALA A 64 3.71 11.29 -11.48
C ALA A 64 3.18 11.48 -10.04
N THR A 65 2.66 10.43 -9.40
CA THR A 65 2.17 10.50 -8.02
C THR A 65 3.27 10.22 -6.98
N LEU A 66 4.47 9.81 -7.42
CA LEU A 66 5.58 9.54 -6.51
C LEU A 66 6.25 10.86 -6.08
N PRO A 67 6.71 10.94 -4.82
CA PRO A 67 7.43 12.12 -4.34
C PRO A 67 8.70 12.36 -5.18
N ALA A 68 8.89 13.59 -5.64
CA ALA A 68 10.12 14.00 -6.30
C ALA A 68 11.32 13.77 -5.36
N ALA A 69 12.49 13.47 -5.93
CA ALA A 69 13.75 13.24 -5.22
C ALA A 69 13.78 12.00 -4.29
N LYS A 70 12.83 11.06 -4.38
CA LYS A 70 12.94 9.78 -3.68
C LYS A 70 13.72 8.76 -4.50
N SER A 71 14.54 7.96 -3.78
CA SER A 71 15.10 6.72 -4.32
C SER A 71 13.98 5.68 -4.39
N VAL A 72 13.84 5.03 -5.54
CA VAL A 72 12.83 4.02 -5.80
C VAL A 72 13.49 2.72 -6.22
N VAL A 73 13.10 1.62 -5.62
CA VAL A 73 13.53 0.28 -6.04
C VAL A 73 12.30 -0.49 -6.51
N VAL A 74 12.31 -0.91 -7.75
CA VAL A 74 11.25 -1.75 -8.32
C VAL A 74 11.71 -3.20 -8.41
N TYR A 75 10.80 -4.15 -8.23
CA TYR A 75 11.11 -5.56 -8.45
C TYR A 75 9.95 -6.29 -9.15
N CYS A 76 10.30 -7.27 -9.95
CA CYS A 76 9.38 -8.27 -10.48
C CYS A 76 9.73 -9.66 -9.91
N ALA A 77 9.22 -10.75 -10.48
CA ALA A 77 9.52 -12.09 -9.98
C ALA A 77 11.03 -12.42 -10.06
N HIS A 78 11.67 -12.13 -11.19
CA HIS A 78 13.03 -12.59 -11.50
C HIS A 78 14.03 -11.46 -11.82
N GLY A 79 13.66 -10.18 -11.63
CA GLY A 79 14.55 -9.05 -11.90
C GLY A 79 14.81 -8.77 -13.38
N HIS A 80 13.99 -9.31 -14.27
CA HIS A 80 14.13 -9.20 -15.71
C HIS A 80 13.38 -8.00 -16.29
N GLU A 81 13.01 -8.07 -17.57
CA GLU A 81 12.44 -7.02 -18.40
C GLU A 81 11.38 -6.15 -17.70
N VAL A 82 10.46 -6.74 -16.95
CA VAL A 82 9.35 -6.00 -16.32
C VAL A 82 9.86 -4.93 -15.35
N SER A 83 10.74 -5.32 -14.42
CA SER A 83 11.31 -4.38 -13.44
C SER A 83 12.36 -3.46 -14.05
N GLN A 84 13.12 -3.93 -15.04
CA GLN A 84 14.10 -3.12 -15.75
C GLN A 84 13.39 -1.99 -16.55
N ASN A 85 12.33 -2.32 -17.27
CA ASN A 85 11.54 -1.34 -18.02
C ASN A 85 10.84 -0.34 -17.10
N ALA A 86 10.31 -0.81 -15.97
CA ALA A 86 9.72 0.07 -14.96
C ALA A 86 10.76 1.05 -14.37
N ALA A 87 11.96 0.57 -14.00
CA ALA A 87 13.04 1.42 -13.50
C ALA A 87 13.48 2.45 -14.54
N ALA A 88 13.67 2.02 -15.79
CA ALA A 88 14.03 2.92 -16.90
C ALA A 88 12.95 3.98 -17.17
N ALA A 89 11.67 3.59 -17.08
CA ALA A 89 10.56 4.52 -17.23
C ALA A 89 10.54 5.56 -16.09
N LEU A 90 10.70 5.12 -14.83
CA LEU A 90 10.76 6.02 -13.66
C LEU A 90 11.93 7.00 -13.72
N ALA A 91 13.09 6.57 -14.23
CA ALA A 91 14.24 7.44 -14.41
C ALA A 91 13.96 8.60 -15.38
N LYS A 92 13.08 8.41 -16.39
CA LYS A 92 12.63 9.48 -17.29
C LYS A 92 11.80 10.56 -16.59
N TYR A 93 11.20 10.23 -15.45
CA TYR A 93 10.49 11.18 -14.57
C TYR A 93 11.41 11.83 -13.52
N GLY A 94 12.73 11.66 -13.65
CA GLY A 94 13.72 12.28 -12.74
C GLY A 94 13.88 11.58 -11.40
N LEU A 95 13.38 10.34 -11.26
CA LEU A 95 13.52 9.55 -10.03
C LEU A 95 14.83 8.76 -10.04
N ASP A 96 15.52 8.63 -8.87
CA ASP A 96 16.62 7.68 -8.69
C ASP A 96 16.04 6.26 -8.59
N ALA A 97 15.71 5.69 -9.76
CA ALA A 97 15.06 4.41 -9.87
C ALA A 97 16.06 3.29 -10.19
N ARG A 98 15.92 2.17 -9.46
CA ARG A 98 16.71 0.96 -9.65
C ARG A 98 15.81 -0.27 -9.68
N TYR A 99 16.26 -1.34 -10.32
CA TYR A 99 15.59 -2.63 -10.25
C TYR A 99 16.38 -3.61 -9.37
N LEU A 100 15.68 -4.47 -8.63
CA LEU A 100 16.28 -5.49 -7.77
C LEU A 100 16.81 -6.66 -8.64
N GLU A 101 18.09 -6.95 -8.53
CA GLU A 101 18.71 -8.10 -9.19
C GLU A 101 18.10 -9.41 -8.69
N GLY A 102 17.81 -10.34 -9.61
CA GLY A 102 17.13 -11.60 -9.31
C GLY A 102 15.68 -11.45 -8.82
N GLY A 103 15.18 -10.22 -8.72
CA GLY A 103 13.81 -9.92 -8.31
C GLY A 103 13.44 -10.50 -6.95
N LEU A 104 12.18 -10.95 -6.83
CA LEU A 104 11.69 -11.54 -5.59
C LEU A 104 12.28 -12.94 -5.36
N GLU A 105 12.31 -13.79 -6.39
CA GLU A 105 12.59 -15.21 -6.22
C GLU A 105 14.10 -15.50 -6.09
N GLU A 106 14.89 -15.19 -7.13
CA GLU A 106 16.33 -15.49 -7.16
C GLU A 106 17.15 -14.42 -6.41
N GLY A 107 16.62 -13.21 -6.22
CA GLY A 107 17.29 -12.14 -5.51
C GLY A 107 16.90 -12.10 -4.03
N TRP A 108 15.74 -11.54 -3.70
CA TRP A 108 15.38 -11.19 -2.34
C TRP A 108 15.17 -12.40 -1.43
N LYS A 109 14.45 -13.43 -1.91
CA LYS A 109 14.24 -14.68 -1.15
C LYS A 109 15.53 -15.46 -0.96
N ALA A 110 16.36 -15.58 -2.02
CA ALA A 110 17.62 -16.26 -1.93
C ALA A 110 18.58 -15.60 -0.93
N ALA A 111 18.50 -14.28 -0.79
CA ALA A 111 19.24 -13.51 0.20
C ALA A 111 18.57 -13.46 1.59
N ALA A 112 17.52 -14.24 1.84
CA ALA A 112 16.74 -14.24 3.07
C ALA A 112 16.22 -12.85 3.49
N GLY A 113 15.81 -12.03 2.52
CA GLY A 113 15.24 -10.72 2.75
C GLY A 113 13.87 -10.82 3.45
N PRO A 114 13.50 -9.84 4.32
CA PRO A 114 12.22 -9.87 5.01
C PRO A 114 11.05 -9.78 4.04
N LEU A 115 10.05 -10.63 4.29
CA LEU A 115 8.86 -10.79 3.47
C LEU A 115 7.58 -10.60 4.28
N ASP A 116 6.64 -9.89 3.70
CA ASP A 116 5.25 -9.87 4.16
C ASP A 116 4.46 -10.97 3.47
N ARG A 117 3.64 -11.67 4.24
CA ARG A 117 2.81 -12.73 3.71
C ARG A 117 1.55 -12.14 3.08
N LYS A 118 1.44 -12.31 1.78
CA LYS A 118 0.21 -12.07 1.05
C LYS A 118 -0.76 -13.24 1.30
N PRO A 119 -2.05 -13.01 1.58
CA PRO A 119 -2.98 -14.13 1.74
C PRO A 119 -3.13 -14.92 0.44
N ALA A 120 -3.11 -16.24 0.56
CA ALA A 120 -3.15 -17.14 -0.58
C ALA A 120 -4.51 -17.16 -1.29
N ASN A 121 -5.58 -16.87 -0.56
CA ASN A 121 -6.97 -16.92 -0.99
C ASN A 121 -7.74 -15.74 -0.39
N ALA A 122 -7.15 -14.56 -0.33
CA ALA A 122 -7.91 -13.39 0.09
C ALA A 122 -9.04 -13.20 -0.92
N SER A 123 -10.24 -13.15 -0.43
CA SER A 123 -11.31 -12.54 -1.19
C SER A 123 -10.81 -11.19 -1.71
N THR A 124 -11.00 -10.94 -3.00
CA THR A 124 -10.74 -9.61 -3.55
C THR A 124 -11.85 -8.64 -3.16
N ARG A 125 -12.85 -9.11 -2.38
CA ARG A 125 -14.01 -8.35 -1.94
C ARG A 125 -14.01 -8.20 -0.44
N TRP A 126 -14.29 -6.99 -0.03
CA TRP A 126 -14.34 -6.59 1.38
C TRP A 126 -15.66 -5.88 1.64
N VAL A 127 -16.29 -6.14 2.76
CA VAL A 127 -17.58 -5.54 3.08
C VAL A 127 -17.60 -4.97 4.50
N THR A 128 -18.15 -3.77 4.64
CA THR A 128 -18.36 -3.12 5.91
C THR A 128 -19.60 -2.23 5.89
N ARG A 129 -19.80 -1.50 6.98
CA ARG A 129 -20.92 -0.57 7.14
C ARG A 129 -20.78 0.65 6.21
N GLU A 130 -21.90 1.09 5.66
CA GLU A 130 -22.00 2.37 4.93
C GLU A 130 -21.55 3.58 5.76
N ARG A 131 -21.39 4.72 5.12
CA ARG A 131 -20.91 5.97 5.71
C ARG A 131 -19.54 5.79 6.41
N PRO A 132 -18.53 5.32 5.69
CA PRO A 132 -17.22 5.00 6.27
C PRO A 132 -16.54 6.23 6.87
N LYS A 133 -15.82 5.99 7.96
CA LYS A 133 -14.95 6.98 8.64
C LYS A 133 -13.73 6.24 9.12
N ILE A 134 -12.64 6.94 9.29
CA ILE A 134 -11.38 6.49 9.90
C ILE A 134 -10.99 5.08 9.45
N ASP A 135 -11.26 4.04 10.24
CA ASP A 135 -10.91 2.64 9.95
C ASP A 135 -11.50 2.12 8.65
N ARG A 136 -12.75 2.45 8.36
CA ARG A 136 -13.44 2.03 7.13
C ARG A 136 -12.96 2.76 5.88
N ILE A 137 -11.98 3.66 6.03
CA ILE A 137 -11.21 4.29 4.94
C ILE A 137 -9.75 3.80 5.01
N ALA A 138 -9.16 3.73 6.21
CA ALA A 138 -7.78 3.29 6.42
C ALA A 138 -7.56 1.84 5.97
N CYS A 139 -8.47 0.93 6.33
CA CYS A 139 -8.36 -0.48 5.95
C CYS A 139 -8.44 -0.68 4.43
N PRO A 140 -9.41 -0.12 3.69
CA PRO A 140 -9.40 -0.11 2.23
C PRO A 140 -8.13 0.47 1.62
N TRP A 141 -7.63 1.58 2.17
CA TRP A 141 -6.36 2.15 1.73
C TRP A 141 -5.20 1.16 1.90
N LEU A 142 -5.10 0.54 3.08
CA LEU A 142 -4.06 -0.45 3.38
C LEU A 142 -4.15 -1.65 2.43
N VAL A 143 -5.36 -2.18 2.24
CA VAL A 143 -5.61 -3.29 1.32
C VAL A 143 -5.20 -2.92 -0.09
N ALA A 144 -5.68 -1.80 -0.62
CA ALA A 144 -5.40 -1.38 -1.99
C ALA A 144 -3.91 -1.05 -2.24
N ARG A 145 -3.16 -0.62 -1.22
CA ARG A 145 -1.76 -0.24 -1.37
C ARG A 145 -0.77 -1.37 -1.12
N PHE A 146 -1.07 -2.27 -0.19
CA PHE A 146 -0.11 -3.26 0.32
C PHE A 146 -0.54 -4.71 0.09
N ILE A 147 -1.82 -4.98 -0.08
CA ILE A 147 -2.36 -6.34 -0.09
C ILE A 147 -2.90 -6.70 -1.48
N ASP A 148 -3.94 -6.01 -1.93
CA ASP A 148 -4.61 -6.27 -3.20
C ASP A 148 -5.05 -4.97 -3.88
N PRO A 149 -4.37 -4.52 -4.94
CA PRO A 149 -4.72 -3.29 -5.65
C PRO A 149 -6.03 -3.39 -6.45
N ASP A 150 -6.51 -4.61 -6.69
CA ASP A 150 -7.76 -4.90 -7.41
C ASP A 150 -8.93 -5.16 -6.43
N ALA A 151 -8.74 -4.90 -5.13
CA ALA A 151 -9.77 -5.13 -4.12
C ALA A 151 -11.04 -4.31 -4.39
N GLU A 152 -12.17 -4.98 -4.29
CA GLU A 152 -13.51 -4.39 -4.33
C GLU A 152 -14.01 -4.15 -2.90
N PHE A 153 -14.48 -2.95 -2.60
CA PHE A 153 -15.03 -2.61 -1.30
C PHE A 153 -16.53 -2.40 -1.40
N LEU A 154 -17.28 -3.06 -0.53
CA LEU A 154 -18.73 -3.00 -0.46
C LEU A 154 -19.15 -2.29 0.82
N TYR A 155 -20.04 -1.32 0.70
CA TYR A 155 -20.61 -0.57 1.81
C TYR A 155 -22.11 -0.84 1.87
N VAL A 156 -22.59 -1.33 3.01
CA VAL A 156 -24.00 -1.70 3.20
C VAL A 156 -24.48 -1.31 4.61
N PRO A 157 -25.79 -1.24 4.85
CA PRO A 157 -26.32 -1.04 6.19
C PRO A 157 -25.73 -2.06 7.20
N ALA A 158 -25.47 -1.61 8.42
CA ALA A 158 -24.75 -2.43 9.44
C ALA A 158 -25.36 -3.83 9.65
N LYS A 159 -26.69 -3.94 9.58
CA LYS A 159 -27.41 -5.21 9.72
C LYS A 159 -27.18 -6.21 8.59
N ASP A 160 -26.79 -5.72 7.41
CA ASP A 160 -26.70 -6.50 6.18
C ASP A 160 -25.27 -6.97 5.87
N VAL A 161 -24.26 -6.50 6.64
CA VAL A 161 -22.83 -6.78 6.38
C VAL A 161 -22.53 -8.28 6.33
N LEU A 162 -22.96 -9.06 7.33
CA LEU A 162 -22.67 -10.50 7.38
C LEU A 162 -23.44 -11.29 6.31
N GLN A 163 -24.62 -10.85 5.93
CA GLN A 163 -25.39 -11.43 4.83
C GLN A 163 -24.67 -11.16 3.51
N MET A 164 -24.32 -9.90 3.24
CA MET A 164 -23.59 -9.50 2.04
C MET A 164 -22.24 -10.19 1.91
N ALA A 165 -21.54 -10.39 3.04
CA ALA A 165 -20.27 -11.15 3.08
C ALA A 165 -20.44 -12.56 2.50
N LYS A 166 -21.52 -13.26 2.87
CA LYS A 166 -21.82 -14.62 2.37
C LYS A 166 -22.26 -14.61 0.91
N GLU A 167 -23.15 -13.67 0.54
CA GLU A 167 -23.71 -13.60 -0.81
C GLU A 167 -22.69 -13.23 -1.89
N ARG A 168 -21.70 -12.40 -1.54
CA ARG A 168 -20.71 -11.88 -2.47
C ARG A 168 -19.33 -12.52 -2.30
N ASP A 169 -19.20 -13.53 -1.43
CA ASP A 169 -17.89 -14.09 -1.05
C ASP A 169 -16.90 -12.98 -0.67
N ALA A 170 -17.33 -12.11 0.24
CA ALA A 170 -16.58 -10.95 0.69
C ALA A 170 -16.13 -11.11 2.14
N GLU A 171 -14.93 -10.61 2.46
CA GLU A 171 -14.40 -10.61 3.83
C GLU A 171 -15.00 -9.42 4.62
N PRO A 172 -15.70 -9.66 5.74
CA PRO A 172 -16.25 -8.59 6.54
C PRO A 172 -15.18 -7.95 7.43
N TYR A 173 -15.22 -6.61 7.56
CA TYR A 173 -14.30 -5.87 8.44
C TYR A 173 -15.01 -4.74 9.20
N ASP A 174 -14.37 -4.31 10.28
CA ASP A 174 -14.83 -3.22 11.16
C ASP A 174 -16.28 -3.38 11.65
N ILE A 175 -16.63 -4.60 12.06
CA ILE A 175 -17.86 -4.92 12.79
C ILE A 175 -17.53 -5.87 13.95
N PRO A 176 -18.38 -5.93 14.99
CA PRO A 176 -18.16 -6.85 16.11
C PRO A 176 -18.10 -8.32 15.70
N GLY A 177 -17.18 -9.08 16.29
CA GLY A 177 -17.13 -10.53 16.16
C GLY A 177 -16.49 -11.05 14.87
N VAL A 178 -15.91 -10.19 14.03
CA VAL A 178 -15.15 -10.61 12.84
C VAL A 178 -13.64 -10.54 13.07
N HIS A 179 -12.89 -11.27 12.24
CA HIS A 179 -11.44 -11.34 12.34
C HIS A 179 -10.76 -9.97 12.18
N PHE A 180 -11.21 -9.18 11.22
CA PHE A 180 -10.72 -7.82 10.95
C PHE A 180 -11.54 -6.74 11.68
N GLY A 181 -11.96 -7.03 12.92
CA GLY A 181 -12.63 -6.09 13.80
C GLY A 181 -11.72 -5.57 14.90
N HIS A 182 -12.27 -4.73 15.77
CA HIS A 182 -11.58 -4.24 16.96
C HIS A 182 -11.23 -5.39 17.92
N GLN A 183 -10.04 -5.34 18.52
CA GLN A 183 -9.54 -6.32 19.49
C GLN A 183 -8.98 -5.60 20.72
N GLY A 184 -9.75 -5.57 21.81
CA GLY A 184 -9.36 -4.81 23.00
C GLY A 184 -9.25 -3.31 22.71
N GLU A 185 -8.09 -2.73 22.95
CA GLU A 185 -7.83 -1.30 22.67
C GLU A 185 -7.41 -1.02 21.21
N GLU A 186 -7.27 -2.04 20.41
CA GLU A 186 -6.81 -1.95 19.02
C GLU A 186 -7.99 -1.82 18.06
N CYS A 187 -7.80 -1.02 17.02
CA CYS A 187 -8.78 -0.82 15.97
C CYS A 187 -8.61 -1.84 14.82
N SER A 188 -9.52 -1.82 13.86
CA SER A 188 -9.48 -2.77 12.74
C SER A 188 -8.21 -2.65 11.91
N PHE A 189 -7.64 -1.45 11.77
CA PHE A 189 -6.38 -1.24 11.06
C PHE A 189 -5.23 -2.04 11.69
N ASP A 190 -5.17 -2.12 13.00
CA ASP A 190 -4.17 -2.95 13.72
C ASP A 190 -4.35 -4.44 13.43
N ALA A 191 -5.61 -4.91 13.35
CA ALA A 191 -5.90 -6.30 13.02
C ALA A 191 -5.39 -6.67 11.62
N PHE A 192 -5.53 -5.76 10.64
CA PHE A 192 -4.96 -5.94 9.30
C PHE A 192 -3.42 -6.01 9.33
N LEU A 193 -2.76 -5.07 10.01
CA LEU A 193 -1.29 -5.07 10.11
C LEU A 193 -0.76 -6.38 10.70
N LYS A 194 -1.40 -6.88 11.76
CA LYS A 194 -1.01 -8.13 12.41
C LYS A 194 -1.23 -9.35 11.52
N HIS A 195 -2.41 -9.44 10.91
CA HIS A 195 -2.77 -10.56 10.05
C HIS A 195 -1.81 -10.69 8.87
N TYR A 196 -1.54 -9.56 8.19
CA TYR A 196 -0.66 -9.53 7.02
C TYR A 196 0.82 -9.34 7.38
N ARG A 197 1.15 -9.27 8.68
CA ARG A 197 2.52 -9.09 9.18
C ARG A 197 3.24 -7.90 8.55
N LEU A 198 2.51 -6.79 8.39
CA LEU A 198 3.07 -5.57 7.82
C LEU A 198 3.89 -4.84 8.88
N ALA A 199 5.22 -5.00 8.81
CA ALA A 199 6.16 -4.53 9.82
C ALA A 199 6.80 -3.16 9.49
N ASP A 200 6.35 -2.46 8.44
CA ASP A 200 6.85 -1.14 8.07
C ASP A 200 6.68 -0.15 9.23
N PRO A 201 7.77 0.48 9.74
CA PRO A 201 7.69 1.44 10.84
C PRO A 201 6.74 2.61 10.58
N ALA A 202 6.62 3.07 9.33
CA ALA A 202 5.70 4.13 8.96
C ALA A 202 4.24 3.68 9.07
N LEU A 203 3.93 2.41 8.78
CA LEU A 203 2.60 1.84 9.01
C LEU A 203 2.29 1.72 10.51
N GLN A 204 3.27 1.38 11.35
CA GLN A 204 3.08 1.33 12.80
C GLN A 204 2.80 2.73 13.39
N LYS A 205 3.51 3.75 12.89
CA LYS A 205 3.24 5.14 13.25
C LYS A 205 1.84 5.57 12.80
N LEU A 206 1.46 5.23 11.56
CA LEU A 206 0.12 5.49 11.03
C LEU A 206 -0.96 4.79 11.85
N ALA A 207 -0.74 3.52 12.26
CA ALA A 207 -1.68 2.76 13.10
C ALA A 207 -1.98 3.48 14.42
N THR A 208 -0.97 4.06 15.07
CA THR A 208 -1.15 4.82 16.30
C THR A 208 -2.07 6.04 16.08
N ILE A 209 -1.92 6.74 14.94
CA ILE A 209 -2.76 7.88 14.58
C ILE A 209 -4.20 7.43 14.30
N VAL A 210 -4.36 6.36 13.50
CA VAL A 210 -5.68 5.80 13.14
C VAL A 210 -6.40 5.32 14.40
N ARG A 211 -5.74 4.52 15.22
CA ARG A 211 -6.29 4.03 16.50
C ARG A 211 -6.73 5.18 17.39
N GLY A 212 -5.89 6.20 17.54
CA GLY A 212 -6.23 7.39 18.34
C GLY A 212 -7.51 8.08 17.86
N ALA A 213 -7.66 8.23 16.55
CA ALA A 213 -8.84 8.84 15.96
C ALA A 213 -10.09 7.96 16.04
N ASP A 214 -9.92 6.64 15.84
CA ASP A 214 -11.04 5.69 15.71
C ASP A 214 -11.62 5.29 17.07
N THR A 215 -10.76 5.12 18.08
CA THR A 215 -11.16 4.74 19.44
C THR A 215 -11.39 5.93 20.38
N ALA A 216 -11.42 7.15 19.86
CA ALA A 216 -11.52 8.40 20.62
C ALA A 216 -10.38 8.61 21.66
N ARG A 217 -9.26 7.91 21.48
CA ARG A 217 -8.04 8.06 22.27
C ARG A 217 -7.11 9.08 21.62
N LEU A 218 -7.55 10.32 21.54
CA LEU A 218 -6.86 11.40 20.81
C LEU A 218 -5.48 11.75 21.39
N ASP A 219 -5.20 11.30 22.60
CA ASP A 219 -3.92 11.40 23.30
C ASP A 219 -2.82 10.50 22.71
N LEU A 220 -3.18 9.46 21.95
CA LEU A 220 -2.21 8.51 21.39
C LEU A 220 -1.27 9.13 20.35
N ALA A 221 -1.75 10.12 19.62
CA ALA A 221 -0.93 10.83 18.63
C ALA A 221 -1.46 12.26 18.40
N PRO A 222 -0.59 13.26 18.30
CA PRO A 222 -1.03 14.65 18.09
C PRO A 222 -1.76 14.88 16.75
N GLN A 223 -1.66 13.95 15.80
CA GLN A 223 -2.35 13.98 14.52
C GLN A 223 -3.76 13.37 14.56
N ALA A 224 -4.09 12.60 15.60
CA ALA A 224 -5.37 11.90 15.69
C ALA A 224 -6.59 12.85 15.68
N PRO A 225 -6.61 14.00 16.37
CA PRO A 225 -7.69 14.98 16.26
C PRO A 225 -7.89 15.53 14.84
N GLY A 226 -6.80 15.76 14.11
CA GLY A 226 -6.85 16.21 12.71
C GLY A 226 -7.43 15.17 11.79
N LEU A 227 -7.00 13.91 11.92
CA LEU A 227 -7.55 12.79 11.15
C LEU A 227 -9.04 12.61 11.42
N LEU A 228 -9.47 12.66 12.68
CA LEU A 228 -10.88 12.58 13.06
C LEU A 228 -11.71 13.68 12.39
N ALA A 229 -11.26 14.93 12.47
CA ALA A 229 -11.97 16.07 11.90
C ALA A 229 -12.10 15.95 10.38
N ILE A 230 -11.02 15.64 9.67
CA ILE A 230 -11.02 15.48 8.21
C ILE A 230 -11.90 14.31 7.79
N SER A 231 -11.82 13.17 8.48
CA SER A 231 -12.62 11.98 8.17
C SER A 231 -14.12 12.24 8.34
N GLN A 232 -14.51 12.97 9.40
CA GLN A 232 -15.90 13.40 9.59
C GLN A 232 -16.36 14.39 8.50
N GLY A 233 -15.48 15.29 8.08
CA GLY A 233 -15.74 16.24 7.00
C GLY A 233 -15.99 15.52 5.67
N LEU A 234 -15.11 14.59 5.30
CA LEU A 234 -15.27 13.76 4.10
C LEU A 234 -16.62 13.02 4.09
N SER A 235 -16.97 12.36 5.21
CA SER A 235 -18.25 11.65 5.32
C SER A 235 -19.49 12.55 5.20
N ARG A 236 -19.36 13.86 5.45
CA ARG A 236 -20.45 14.84 5.25
C ARG A 236 -20.50 15.37 3.83
N ASN A 237 -19.34 15.55 3.20
CA ASN A 237 -19.24 16.15 1.86
C ASN A 237 -19.70 15.21 0.76
N PHE A 238 -19.51 13.91 0.93
CA PHE A 238 -19.80 12.91 -0.08
C PHE A 238 -20.96 12.01 0.37
N ALA A 239 -22.01 11.92 -0.45
CA ALA A 239 -23.14 11.01 -0.24
C ALA A 239 -22.81 9.58 -0.71
N ASP A 240 -22.00 9.46 -1.77
CA ASP A 240 -21.52 8.19 -2.30
C ASP A 240 -20.25 7.73 -1.56
N ASP A 241 -20.29 6.53 -0.99
CA ASP A 241 -19.22 5.98 -0.16
C ASP A 241 -17.96 5.63 -0.97
N HIS A 242 -18.10 5.26 -2.25
CA HIS A 242 -16.96 5.01 -3.12
C HIS A 242 -16.29 6.31 -3.57
N GLU A 243 -17.07 7.34 -3.83
CA GLU A 243 -16.50 8.67 -4.11
C GLU A 243 -15.73 9.19 -2.90
N MET A 244 -16.32 9.08 -1.71
CA MET A 244 -15.66 9.45 -0.47
C MET A 244 -14.39 8.64 -0.24
N LEU A 245 -14.41 7.31 -0.51
CA LEU A 245 -13.21 6.46 -0.41
C LEU A 245 -12.09 6.94 -1.34
N ARG A 246 -12.38 7.35 -2.57
CA ARG A 246 -11.36 7.88 -3.50
C ARG A 246 -10.61 9.07 -2.91
N HIS A 247 -11.31 9.99 -2.27
CA HIS A 247 -10.69 11.15 -1.60
C HIS A 247 -9.95 10.73 -0.32
N GLY A 248 -10.52 9.80 0.43
CA GLY A 248 -9.90 9.24 1.63
C GLY A 248 -8.59 8.51 1.33
N ILE A 249 -8.49 7.79 0.22
CA ILE A 249 -7.26 7.13 -0.21
C ILE A 249 -6.13 8.16 -0.43
N VAL A 250 -6.41 9.29 -1.07
CA VAL A 250 -5.41 10.35 -1.27
C VAL A 250 -4.96 10.96 0.06
N MET A 251 -5.89 11.15 1.00
CA MET A 251 -5.58 11.63 2.35
C MET A 251 -4.64 10.66 3.09
N TYR A 252 -4.92 9.35 3.03
CA TYR A 252 -4.06 8.35 3.67
C TYR A 252 -2.71 8.17 2.95
N ASP A 253 -2.64 8.31 1.63
CA ASP A 253 -1.36 8.38 0.91
C ASP A 253 -0.48 9.53 1.44
N ALA A 254 -1.07 10.71 1.65
CA ALA A 254 -0.36 11.88 2.19
C ALA A 254 0.08 11.65 3.65
N LEU A 255 -0.81 11.12 4.50
CA LEU A 255 -0.51 10.83 5.90
C LEU A 255 0.57 9.75 6.05
N TYR A 256 0.49 8.67 5.27
CA TYR A 256 1.53 7.65 5.24
C TYR A 256 2.88 8.22 4.79
N GLN A 257 2.88 9.07 3.74
CA GLN A 257 4.10 9.74 3.29
C GLN A 257 4.71 10.62 4.39
N TRP A 258 3.89 11.32 5.17
CA TRP A 258 4.34 12.08 6.34
C TRP A 258 4.94 11.15 7.41
N CYS A 259 4.31 10.00 7.69
CA CYS A 259 4.84 9.02 8.64
C CYS A 259 6.23 8.48 8.27
N ARG A 260 6.56 8.45 6.96
CA ARG A 260 7.86 8.01 6.45
C ARG A 260 8.98 9.03 6.59
N GLN A 261 8.67 10.29 6.85
CA GLN A 261 9.67 11.36 6.88
C GLN A 261 10.16 11.70 8.30
N GLY A 262 9.49 11.24 9.30
CA GLY A 262 9.75 11.46 10.70
C GLY A 262 9.92 10.20 11.47
#